data_0d542ca2c575f8d6778fc69310117953
#
_entry.id   0d542ca2c575f8d6778fc69310117953
#
_cell.length_a   1.000
_cell.length_b   1.000
_cell.length_c   1.000
_cell.angle_alpha   90.00
_cell.angle_beta   90.00
_cell.angle_gamma   90.00
#
_symmetry.space_group_name_H-M   'P 1'
#
loop_
_entity.id
_entity.type
_entity.pdbx_description
1 polymer ?
#
loop_
_entity_poly.entity_id
_entity_poly.type
_entity_poly.pdbx_seq_one_letter_code
_entity_poly.pdbx_strand_id
1 'polypeptide(L)'
;MARRKPYFTGQEIPPRTSVTTCQKCIRTGDLENVGKTARHGTFFEMLGNFSFGDYFKKEAIPWAWEFLTERVGLDPERLYPSVYLDDDESYNIWLNDMHIPAERIYKFGKEDNFWEHGSGPCGPCSEIYYDRGPEFGNGPEDVMGGEGDRYMEVWNIVFSQFNNDGHGNYTDLIHKNIDTGMGLERLAVAVQNVGSIFDVDTIKALRDHVCSLAGGIAYETGSTYDTDVSVRIIVDHIRSTTFMISDGIMPSNEGRGYVLRR
;
A
#
# COMPACT_ATOMS: atom_id res chain seq x y z
N MET A 1 8.18 6.10 -7.33
CA MET A 1 9.25 6.97 -6.80
C MET A 1 10.48 7.18 -7.73
N ALA A 2 11.14 6.14 -8.26
CA ALA A 2 12.42 6.29 -9.01
C ALA A 2 12.40 7.39 -10.10
N ARG A 3 11.35 7.48 -10.91
CA ARG A 3 11.23 8.50 -11.98
C ARG A 3 10.96 9.93 -11.49
N ARG A 4 10.58 10.13 -10.21
CA ARG A 4 10.23 11.43 -9.62
C ARG A 4 11.27 11.93 -8.63
N LYS A 5 12.29 11.13 -8.33
CA LYS A 5 13.36 11.47 -7.40
C LYS A 5 13.99 12.84 -7.69
N PRO A 6 14.28 13.24 -8.96
CA PRO A 6 14.82 14.56 -9.28
C PRO A 6 13.90 15.73 -8.87
N TYR A 7 12.59 15.54 -8.91
CA TYR A 7 11.62 16.57 -8.47
C TYR A 7 11.62 16.74 -6.95
N PHE A 8 11.70 15.65 -6.21
CA PHE A 8 11.79 15.68 -4.75
C PHE A 8 13.07 16.33 -4.23
N THR A 9 14.19 16.14 -4.94
CA THR A 9 15.49 16.71 -4.58
C THR A 9 15.69 18.13 -5.09
N GLY A 10 14.78 18.66 -5.90
CA GLY A 10 14.92 19.96 -6.56
C GLY A 10 15.95 20.01 -7.69
N GLN A 11 16.43 18.84 -8.15
CA GLN A 11 17.35 18.75 -9.30
C GLN A 11 16.66 19.08 -10.62
N GLU A 12 15.37 18.81 -10.72
CA GLU A 12 14.53 19.16 -11.85
C GLU A 12 13.26 19.87 -11.37
N ILE A 13 12.76 20.79 -12.18
CA ILE A 13 11.51 21.49 -11.94
C ILE A 13 10.38 20.56 -12.40
N PRO A 14 9.44 20.18 -11.53
CA PRO A 14 8.30 19.36 -11.94
C PRO A 14 7.39 20.14 -12.90
N PRO A 15 6.76 19.49 -13.89
CA PRO A 15 5.83 20.15 -14.80
C PRO A 15 4.56 20.64 -14.09
N ARG A 16 4.26 20.07 -12.92
CA ARG A 16 3.19 20.45 -12.00
C ARG A 16 3.66 20.19 -10.58
N THR A 17 3.28 21.06 -9.64
CA THR A 17 3.60 20.92 -8.22
C THR A 17 2.75 19.88 -7.51
N SER A 18 1.56 19.62 -8.02
CA SER A 18 0.62 18.61 -7.51
C SER A 18 0.22 17.65 -8.63
N VAL A 19 0.30 16.34 -8.35
CA VAL A 19 0.03 15.28 -9.32
C VAL A 19 -0.71 14.12 -8.66
N THR A 20 -1.69 13.54 -9.34
CA THR A 20 -2.29 12.25 -8.97
C THR A 20 -1.99 11.19 -10.03
N THR A 21 -1.93 9.95 -9.62
CA THR A 21 -1.60 8.82 -10.52
C THR A 21 -2.31 7.55 -10.13
N CYS A 22 -2.52 6.69 -11.15
CA CYS A 22 -2.74 5.27 -10.97
C CYS A 22 -1.58 4.56 -11.67
N GLN A 23 -0.80 3.76 -10.94
CA GLN A 23 0.42 3.15 -11.46
C GLN A 23 0.33 1.63 -11.36
N LYS A 24 0.66 0.94 -12.45
CA LYS A 24 0.92 -0.49 -12.43
C LYS A 24 2.23 -0.76 -11.70
N CYS A 25 2.19 -1.58 -10.66
CA CYS A 25 3.33 -1.89 -9.81
C CYS A 25 3.57 -3.40 -9.75
N ILE A 26 4.84 -3.80 -9.79
CA ILE A 26 5.29 -5.16 -9.47
C ILE A 26 6.16 -5.08 -8.21
N ARG A 27 5.81 -5.88 -7.21
CA ARG A 27 6.55 -6.03 -5.95
C ARG A 27 6.78 -7.51 -5.68
N THR A 28 8.04 -7.90 -5.53
CA THR A 28 8.43 -9.31 -5.34
C THR A 28 9.02 -9.59 -3.96
N GLY A 29 9.13 -8.57 -3.11
CA GLY A 29 9.63 -8.73 -1.73
C GLY A 29 8.76 -9.66 -0.89
N ASP A 30 7.46 -9.66 -1.13
CA ASP A 30 6.48 -10.43 -0.37
C ASP A 30 6.01 -11.70 -1.11
N LEU A 31 6.80 -12.23 -2.06
CA LEU A 31 6.43 -13.38 -2.88
C LEU A 31 6.03 -14.60 -2.05
N GLU A 32 6.70 -14.82 -0.92
CA GLU A 32 6.42 -15.92 0.01
C GLU A 32 5.05 -15.82 0.69
N ASN A 33 4.47 -14.61 0.74
CA ASN A 33 3.18 -14.32 1.37
C ASN A 33 2.01 -14.36 0.37
N VAL A 34 2.30 -14.38 -0.94
CA VAL A 34 1.26 -14.45 -1.99
C VAL A 34 0.46 -15.74 -1.86
N GLY A 35 -0.86 -15.59 -1.83
CA GLY A 35 -1.79 -16.69 -1.66
C GLY A 35 -1.98 -17.17 -0.22
N LYS A 36 -1.13 -16.73 0.74
CA LYS A 36 -1.23 -17.10 2.15
C LYS A 36 -1.93 -16.05 3.01
N THR A 37 -1.81 -14.80 2.64
CA THR A 37 -2.46 -13.67 3.32
C THR A 37 -3.55 -13.07 2.44
N ALA A 38 -4.44 -12.31 3.04
CA ALA A 38 -5.54 -11.67 2.33
C ALA A 38 -5.12 -10.48 1.46
N ARG A 39 -3.93 -9.91 1.70
CA ARG A 39 -3.51 -8.59 1.21
C ARG A 39 -2.31 -8.57 0.27
N HIS A 40 -1.58 -9.70 0.11
CA HIS A 40 -0.37 -9.72 -0.71
C HIS A 40 -0.62 -10.24 -2.12
N GLY A 41 -0.16 -9.46 -3.09
CA GLY A 41 -0.11 -9.80 -4.51
C GLY A 41 1.14 -9.19 -5.14
N THR A 42 1.68 -9.83 -6.17
CA THR A 42 2.89 -9.33 -6.86
C THR A 42 2.59 -8.18 -7.81
N PHE A 43 1.40 -8.15 -8.42
CA PHE A 43 0.92 -7.03 -9.21
C PHE A 43 -0.21 -6.31 -8.47
N PHE A 44 -0.11 -4.99 -8.42
CA PHE A 44 -1.18 -4.13 -7.91
C PHE A 44 -1.17 -2.77 -8.62
N GLU A 45 -2.32 -2.11 -8.60
CA GLU A 45 -2.44 -0.73 -9.03
C GLU A 45 -2.30 0.18 -7.81
N MET A 46 -1.33 1.09 -7.87
CA MET A 46 -1.08 2.05 -6.80
C MET A 46 -1.67 3.41 -7.15
N LEU A 47 -2.68 3.82 -6.42
CA LEU A 47 -3.20 5.17 -6.43
C LEU A 47 -2.26 6.05 -5.61
N GLY A 48 -1.88 7.20 -6.15
CA GLY A 48 -0.95 8.10 -5.47
C GLY A 48 -1.27 9.55 -5.71
N ASN A 49 -0.99 10.39 -4.71
CA ASN A 49 -0.96 11.83 -4.84
C ASN A 49 0.40 12.34 -4.36
N PHE A 50 0.92 13.32 -5.08
CA PHE A 50 2.26 13.83 -4.89
C PHE A 50 2.23 15.34 -4.81
N SER A 51 3.03 15.87 -3.88
CA SER A 51 3.31 17.30 -3.76
C SER A 51 4.81 17.53 -3.88
N PHE A 52 5.20 18.45 -4.74
CA PHE A 52 6.57 18.90 -4.92
C PHE A 52 6.68 20.34 -4.38
N GLY A 53 6.76 20.45 -3.04
CA GLY A 53 6.84 21.74 -2.36
C GLY A 53 5.56 22.58 -2.41
N ASP A 54 4.40 21.97 -2.62
CA ASP A 54 3.10 22.64 -2.69
C ASP A 54 2.33 22.46 -1.37
N TYR A 55 1.61 21.35 -1.21
CA TYR A 55 0.93 21.01 0.05
C TYR A 55 1.76 20.02 0.88
N PHE A 56 1.48 19.95 2.19
CA PHE A 56 2.19 19.05 3.10
C PHE A 56 1.20 18.39 4.08
N LYS A 57 1.61 18.08 5.31
CA LYS A 57 0.85 17.30 6.30
C LYS A 57 -0.55 17.84 6.57
N LYS A 58 -0.66 19.17 6.76
CA LYS A 58 -1.92 19.84 7.14
C LYS A 58 -3.02 19.73 6.10
N GLU A 59 -2.64 19.56 4.85
CA GLU A 59 -3.58 19.36 3.75
C GLU A 59 -3.70 17.87 3.43
N ALA A 60 -2.59 17.14 3.36
CA ALA A 60 -2.58 15.75 2.93
C ALA A 60 -3.37 14.83 3.87
N ILE A 61 -3.23 15.00 5.19
CA ILE A 61 -3.94 14.17 6.17
C ILE A 61 -5.47 14.40 6.10
N PRO A 62 -5.99 15.63 6.17
CA PRO A 62 -7.43 15.86 6.02
C PRO A 62 -8.00 15.40 4.68
N TRP A 63 -7.29 15.58 3.57
CA TRP A 63 -7.75 15.11 2.26
C TRP A 63 -7.80 13.58 2.17
N ALA A 64 -6.84 12.88 2.78
CA ALA A 64 -6.88 11.43 2.83
C ALA A 64 -8.08 10.94 3.65
N TRP A 65 -8.36 11.58 4.78
CA TRP A 65 -9.51 11.26 5.62
C TRP A 65 -10.84 11.52 4.90
N GLU A 66 -11.01 12.73 4.33
CA GLU A 66 -12.18 13.09 3.53
C GLU A 66 -12.40 12.08 2.40
N PHE A 67 -11.33 11.73 1.68
CA PHE A 67 -11.44 10.78 0.57
C PHE A 67 -11.96 9.42 1.03
N LEU A 68 -11.39 8.86 2.10
CA LEU A 68 -11.79 7.53 2.57
C LEU A 68 -13.20 7.53 3.18
N THR A 69 -13.56 8.55 3.94
CA THR A 69 -14.84 8.59 4.68
C THR A 69 -15.99 9.15 3.86
N GLU A 70 -15.79 10.23 3.10
CA GLU A 70 -16.87 10.92 2.40
C GLU A 70 -17.00 10.51 0.94
N ARG A 71 -15.88 10.24 0.23
CA ARG A 71 -15.91 9.89 -1.19
C ARG A 71 -16.02 8.39 -1.41
N VAL A 72 -15.25 7.62 -0.65
CA VAL A 72 -15.27 6.16 -0.70
C VAL A 72 -16.38 5.59 0.18
N GLY A 73 -16.68 6.25 1.31
CA GLY A 73 -17.76 5.87 2.23
C GLY A 73 -17.38 4.78 3.22
N LEU A 74 -16.08 4.67 3.55
CA LEU A 74 -15.65 3.78 4.64
C LEU A 74 -16.09 4.35 5.99
N ASP A 75 -16.47 3.45 6.89
CA ASP A 75 -16.85 3.81 8.25
C ASP A 75 -15.64 4.41 9.00
N PRO A 76 -15.72 5.70 9.43
CA PRO A 76 -14.65 6.35 10.16
C PRO A 76 -14.30 5.67 11.48
N GLU A 77 -15.23 4.94 12.13
CA GLU A 77 -14.95 4.21 13.35
C GLU A 77 -14.07 2.97 13.13
N ARG A 78 -13.92 2.53 11.88
CA ARG A 78 -13.08 1.41 11.47
C ARG A 78 -11.72 1.85 10.90
N LEU A 79 -11.44 3.14 10.87
CA LEU A 79 -10.16 3.68 10.39
C LEU A 79 -9.24 4.04 11.56
N TYR A 80 -8.01 3.56 11.49
CA TYR A 80 -6.99 3.69 12.52
C TYR A 80 -5.72 4.27 11.90
N PRO A 81 -5.36 5.53 12.18
CA PRO A 81 -4.09 6.09 11.72
C PRO A 81 -2.92 5.63 12.57
N SER A 82 -1.77 5.46 11.93
CA SER A 82 -0.47 5.37 12.58
C SER A 82 0.43 6.52 12.20
N VAL A 83 1.40 6.83 13.05
CA VAL A 83 2.40 7.88 12.83
C VAL A 83 3.76 7.42 13.34
N TYR A 84 4.81 8.01 12.81
CA TYR A 84 6.17 7.81 13.33
C TYR A 84 6.30 8.32 14.76
N LEU A 85 7.05 7.60 15.61
CA LEU A 85 7.22 7.88 17.05
C LEU A 85 7.54 9.34 17.35
N ASP A 86 8.44 9.96 16.56
CA ASP A 86 8.93 11.33 16.76
C ASP A 86 8.17 12.36 15.89
N ASP A 87 7.08 11.96 15.21
CA ASP A 87 6.27 12.87 14.40
C ASP A 87 5.06 13.40 15.16
N ASP A 88 5.32 14.24 16.15
CA ASP A 88 4.26 14.89 16.94
C ASP A 88 3.37 15.82 16.10
N GLU A 89 3.87 16.36 14.97
CA GLU A 89 3.05 17.19 14.08
C GLU A 89 1.91 16.38 13.47
N SER A 90 2.21 15.22 12.87
CA SER A 90 1.19 14.34 12.30
C SER A 90 0.24 13.79 13.37
N TYR A 91 0.77 13.43 14.55
CA TYR A 91 -0.05 12.99 15.68
C TYR A 91 -1.06 14.05 16.09
N ASN A 92 -0.61 15.31 16.23
CA ASN A 92 -1.48 16.42 16.63
C ASN A 92 -2.52 16.77 15.55
N ILE A 93 -2.22 16.63 14.26
CA ILE A 93 -3.22 16.80 13.19
C ILE A 93 -4.32 15.74 13.32
N TRP A 94 -3.96 14.47 13.50
CA TRP A 94 -4.97 13.40 13.71
C TRP A 94 -5.83 13.65 14.97
N LEU A 95 -5.18 13.99 16.09
CA LEU A 95 -5.85 14.17 17.38
C LEU A 95 -6.75 15.42 17.41
N ASN A 96 -6.19 16.58 17.01
CA ASN A 96 -6.82 17.88 17.24
C ASN A 96 -7.62 18.38 16.04
N ASP A 97 -7.10 18.19 14.82
CA ASP A 97 -7.74 18.70 13.60
C ASP A 97 -8.75 17.68 13.04
N MET A 98 -8.41 16.39 13.08
CA MET A 98 -9.30 15.32 12.61
C MET A 98 -10.18 14.72 13.71
N HIS A 99 -9.94 15.12 14.98
CA HIS A 99 -10.70 14.67 16.16
C HIS A 99 -10.71 13.14 16.36
N ILE A 100 -9.63 12.46 15.95
CA ILE A 100 -9.47 11.03 16.18
C ILE A 100 -9.08 10.81 17.66
N PRO A 101 -9.79 9.94 18.40
CA PRO A 101 -9.44 9.63 19.79
C PRO A 101 -8.00 9.10 19.90
N ALA A 102 -7.29 9.50 20.96
CA ALA A 102 -5.88 9.17 21.15
C ALA A 102 -5.61 7.65 21.16
N GLU A 103 -6.56 6.86 21.66
CA GLU A 103 -6.50 5.41 21.70
C GLU A 103 -6.63 4.74 20.32
N ARG A 104 -6.99 5.51 19.29
CA ARG A 104 -7.08 5.05 17.89
C ARG A 104 -5.89 5.52 17.05
N ILE A 105 -4.98 6.34 17.59
CA ILE A 105 -3.79 6.81 16.91
C ILE A 105 -2.58 6.03 17.43
N TYR A 106 -1.97 5.24 16.54
CA TYR A 106 -0.84 4.39 16.90
C TYR A 106 0.49 5.06 16.56
N LYS A 107 1.48 4.87 17.41
CA LYS A 107 2.85 5.35 17.18
C LYS A 107 3.76 4.16 16.94
N PHE A 108 4.38 4.09 15.75
CA PHE A 108 5.31 3.02 15.42
C PHE A 108 6.72 3.53 15.15
N GLY A 109 7.67 2.63 15.18
CA GLY A 109 9.07 2.91 14.96
C GLY A 109 9.43 3.20 13.51
N LYS A 110 10.74 3.28 13.30
CA LYS A 110 11.29 3.55 11.98
C LYS A 110 11.01 2.41 10.98
N GLU A 111 10.84 1.20 11.47
CA GLU A 111 10.59 0.01 10.64
C GLU A 111 9.24 0.11 9.90
N ASP A 112 8.24 0.72 10.54
CA ASP A 112 6.87 0.82 10.02
C ASP A 112 6.55 2.22 9.49
N ASN A 113 6.78 3.26 10.29
CA ASN A 113 6.34 4.62 9.97
C ASN A 113 7.47 5.59 9.53
N PHE A 114 8.55 5.09 8.94
CA PHE A 114 9.57 5.91 8.30
C PHE A 114 9.97 5.30 6.96
N TRP A 115 9.65 5.99 5.87
CA TRP A 115 9.94 5.50 4.54
C TRP A 115 11.33 5.94 4.06
N GLU A 116 12.16 4.98 3.70
CA GLU A 116 13.46 5.20 3.04
C GLU A 116 13.80 4.04 2.08
N HIS A 117 14.50 4.33 1.01
CA HIS A 117 14.97 3.31 0.07
C HIS A 117 16.36 3.66 -0.45
N GLY A 118 17.38 3.07 0.17
CA GLY A 118 18.78 3.37 -0.12
C GLY A 118 19.10 4.84 0.14
N SER A 119 19.76 5.51 -0.81
CA SER A 119 20.03 6.95 -0.73
C SER A 119 18.95 7.77 -1.42
N GLY A 120 18.64 8.95 -0.88
CA GLY A 120 17.74 9.93 -1.48
C GLY A 120 16.60 10.39 -0.58
N PRO A 121 15.51 10.93 -1.15
CA PRO A 121 14.38 11.46 -0.40
C PRO A 121 13.78 10.40 0.52
N CYS A 122 13.54 10.79 1.77
CA CYS A 122 12.97 9.94 2.81
C CYS A 122 12.25 10.79 3.86
N GLY A 123 11.56 10.15 4.77
CA GLY A 123 10.91 10.84 5.88
C GLY A 123 9.90 9.97 6.62
N PRO A 124 9.34 10.52 7.72
CA PRO A 124 8.27 9.85 8.44
C PRO A 124 7.06 9.65 7.54
N CYS A 125 6.23 8.68 7.90
CA CYS A 125 4.96 8.47 7.22
C CYS A 125 3.83 8.27 8.23
N SER A 126 2.62 8.49 7.74
CA SER A 126 1.39 8.14 8.42
C SER A 126 0.65 7.12 7.56
N GLU A 127 0.26 6.02 8.15
CA GLU A 127 -0.53 4.99 7.48
C GLU A 127 -1.94 4.99 8.01
N ILE A 128 -2.89 4.62 7.16
CA ILE A 128 -4.30 4.46 7.54
C ILE A 128 -4.65 3.00 7.38
N TYR A 129 -5.01 2.37 8.50
CA TYR A 129 -5.47 0.99 8.56
C TYR A 129 -6.99 0.94 8.63
N TYR A 130 -7.55 -0.10 8.03
CA TYR A 130 -8.97 -0.42 8.11
C TYR A 130 -9.16 -1.68 8.96
N ASP A 131 -9.92 -1.56 10.07
CA ASP A 131 -10.35 -2.71 10.87
C ASP A 131 -11.45 -3.46 10.12
N ARG A 132 -11.12 -4.60 9.59
CA ARG A 132 -12.05 -5.46 8.84
C ARG A 132 -13.05 -6.18 9.73
N GLY A 133 -12.79 -6.19 11.04
CA GLY A 133 -13.63 -6.85 12.03
C GLY A 133 -13.04 -8.18 12.53
N PRO A 134 -13.54 -8.66 13.68
CA PRO A 134 -13.02 -9.88 14.32
C PRO A 134 -13.26 -11.16 13.49
N GLU A 135 -14.16 -11.13 12.52
CA GLU A 135 -14.42 -12.22 11.58
C GLU A 135 -13.24 -12.46 10.63
N PHE A 136 -12.33 -11.47 10.46
CA PHE A 136 -11.13 -11.59 9.63
C PHE A 136 -9.85 -11.86 10.43
N GLY A 137 -9.99 -12.05 11.73
CA GLY A 137 -8.88 -12.41 12.62
C GLY A 137 -9.12 -11.93 14.04
N ASN A 138 -8.76 -12.77 15.00
CA ASN A 138 -8.87 -12.49 16.44
C ASN A 138 -7.74 -13.18 17.23
N GLY A 139 -6.63 -13.43 16.56
CA GLY A 139 -5.41 -14.00 17.15
C GLY A 139 -4.49 -12.91 17.71
N PRO A 140 -3.36 -13.29 18.31
CA PRO A 140 -2.37 -12.35 18.82
C PRO A 140 -1.69 -11.53 17.73
N GLU A 141 -1.69 -12.01 16.49
CA GLU A 141 -1.19 -11.33 15.29
C GLU A 141 -2.17 -10.28 14.72
N ASP A 142 -3.46 -10.35 15.10
CA ASP A 142 -4.53 -9.49 14.60
C ASP A 142 -4.66 -8.19 15.42
N VAL A 143 -3.54 -7.50 15.56
CA VAL A 143 -3.43 -6.21 16.23
C VAL A 143 -2.96 -5.14 15.25
N MET A 144 -3.10 -3.86 15.60
CA MET A 144 -2.59 -2.76 14.79
C MET A 144 -1.08 -2.89 14.56
N GLY A 145 -0.65 -2.84 13.29
CA GLY A 145 0.74 -3.06 12.89
C GLY A 145 1.19 -4.53 12.92
N GLY A 146 0.29 -5.46 13.26
CA GLY A 146 0.57 -6.90 13.26
C GLY A 146 0.51 -7.55 11.88
N GLU A 147 0.91 -8.83 11.85
CA GLU A 147 0.92 -9.63 10.60
C GLU A 147 -0.43 -10.23 10.24
N GLY A 148 -1.45 -10.12 11.11
CA GLY A 148 -2.79 -10.64 10.89
C GLY A 148 -3.55 -9.93 9.78
N ASP A 149 -4.72 -10.49 9.42
CA ASP A 149 -5.52 -9.98 8.31
C ASP A 149 -6.65 -9.03 8.74
N ARG A 150 -6.83 -8.81 10.04
CA ARG A 150 -7.87 -7.92 10.58
C ARG A 150 -7.61 -6.45 10.28
N TYR A 151 -6.42 -5.94 10.68
CA TYR A 151 -6.05 -4.55 10.45
C TYR A 151 -5.24 -4.45 9.18
N MET A 152 -5.89 -3.99 8.11
CA MET A 152 -5.25 -3.90 6.80
C MET A 152 -4.86 -2.46 6.49
N GLU A 153 -3.55 -2.22 6.30
CA GLU A 153 -3.07 -0.95 5.76
C GLU A 153 -3.69 -0.70 4.39
N VAL A 154 -4.42 0.39 4.24
CA VAL A 154 -5.04 0.80 2.98
C VAL A 154 -4.31 1.96 2.31
N TRP A 155 -3.70 2.86 3.07
CA TRP A 155 -3.02 4.04 2.54
C TRP A 155 -1.78 4.41 3.34
N ASN A 156 -0.66 4.66 2.65
CA ASN A 156 0.57 5.19 3.24
C ASN A 156 0.81 6.62 2.71
N ILE A 157 1.01 7.58 3.62
CA ILE A 157 1.26 9.00 3.34
C ILE A 157 2.67 9.32 3.81
N VAL A 158 3.63 9.42 2.87
CA VAL A 158 5.03 9.71 3.17
C VAL A 158 5.29 11.20 3.13
N PHE A 159 5.87 11.72 4.21
CA PHE A 159 6.31 13.10 4.35
C PHE A 159 7.79 13.20 4.00
N SER A 160 8.10 13.26 2.70
CA SER A 160 9.48 13.35 2.20
C SER A 160 10.07 14.72 2.53
N GLN A 161 10.80 14.80 3.62
CA GLN A 161 11.40 16.03 4.13
C GLN A 161 12.91 15.93 4.30
N PHE A 162 13.48 14.73 4.27
CA PHE A 162 14.91 14.50 4.41
C PHE A 162 15.50 13.87 3.15
N ASN A 163 16.82 14.01 3.00
CA ASN A 163 17.64 13.29 2.06
C ASN A 163 18.64 12.42 2.82
N ASN A 164 18.58 11.10 2.62
CA ASN A 164 19.53 10.14 3.16
C ASN A 164 20.71 9.99 2.19
N ASP A 165 21.94 10.12 2.69
CA ASP A 165 23.17 9.93 1.91
C ASP A 165 23.52 8.44 1.62
N GLY A 166 22.75 7.51 2.18
CA GLY A 166 22.98 6.07 2.10
C GLY A 166 23.92 5.53 3.19
N HIS A 167 24.41 6.38 4.07
CA HIS A 167 25.25 6.03 5.23
C HIS A 167 24.56 6.31 6.57
N GLY A 168 23.27 6.65 6.52
CA GLY A 168 22.48 6.96 7.71
C GLY A 168 22.53 8.42 8.14
N ASN A 169 23.10 9.32 7.35
CA ASN A 169 23.03 10.75 7.62
C ASN A 169 21.88 11.38 6.85
N TYR A 170 21.11 12.20 7.54
CA TYR A 170 19.93 12.87 7.01
C TYR A 170 20.17 14.37 6.96
N THR A 171 19.85 14.97 5.83
CA THR A 171 19.82 16.43 5.64
C THR A 171 18.44 16.86 5.17
N ASP A 172 18.00 18.05 5.53
CA ASP A 172 16.72 18.56 5.07
C ASP A 172 16.68 18.72 3.55
N LEU A 173 15.56 18.35 2.94
CA LEU A 173 15.28 18.69 1.54
C LEU A 173 14.98 20.18 1.42
N ILE A 174 15.28 20.77 0.26
CA ILE A 174 14.98 22.17 -0.08
C ILE A 174 13.49 22.47 0.10
N HIS A 175 12.65 21.51 -0.31
CA HIS A 175 11.21 21.56 -0.17
C HIS A 175 10.70 20.30 0.53
N LYS A 176 9.69 20.46 1.37
CA LYS A 176 8.92 19.36 1.93
C LYS A 176 7.95 18.84 0.87
N ASN A 177 7.88 17.55 0.72
CA ASN A 177 7.11 16.91 -0.35
C ASN A 177 6.18 15.83 0.21
N ILE A 178 5.13 15.53 -0.55
CA ILE A 178 4.23 14.41 -0.26
C ILE A 178 4.41 13.33 -1.33
N ASP A 179 4.54 12.09 -0.86
CA ASP A 179 4.48 10.89 -1.69
C ASP A 179 3.50 9.91 -1.05
N THR A 180 2.47 9.51 -1.75
CA THR A 180 1.50 8.57 -1.18
C THR A 180 1.33 7.33 -2.03
N GLY A 181 0.95 6.24 -1.38
CA GLY A 181 0.62 4.99 -2.04
C GLY A 181 -0.58 4.32 -1.37
N MET A 182 -1.62 4.08 -2.17
CA MET A 182 -2.80 3.31 -1.77
C MET A 182 -3.02 2.20 -2.78
N GLY A 183 -3.01 0.94 -2.32
CA GLY A 183 -3.29 -0.21 -3.17
C GLY A 183 -4.77 -0.24 -3.56
N LEU A 184 -5.07 -0.16 -4.86
CA LEU A 184 -6.45 -0.22 -5.35
C LEU A 184 -7.14 -1.53 -4.92
N GLU A 185 -6.43 -2.65 -4.98
CA GLU A 185 -6.96 -3.96 -4.59
C GLU A 185 -7.28 -4.02 -3.10
N ARG A 186 -6.43 -3.45 -2.22
CA ARG A 186 -6.70 -3.37 -0.78
C ARG A 186 -7.87 -2.45 -0.48
N LEU A 187 -7.95 -1.30 -1.13
CA LEU A 187 -9.11 -0.41 -1.02
C LEU A 187 -10.39 -1.13 -1.45
N ALA A 188 -10.35 -1.87 -2.57
CA ALA A 188 -11.49 -2.65 -3.06
C ALA A 188 -11.90 -3.76 -2.08
N VAL A 189 -10.97 -4.42 -1.40
CA VAL A 189 -11.28 -5.38 -0.32
C VAL A 189 -12.09 -4.69 0.79
N ALA A 190 -11.68 -3.51 1.24
CA ALA A 190 -12.39 -2.76 2.27
C ALA A 190 -13.80 -2.33 1.81
N VAL A 191 -13.91 -1.77 0.60
CA VAL A 191 -15.18 -1.27 0.03
C VAL A 191 -16.18 -2.40 -0.24
N GLN A 192 -15.69 -3.52 -0.79
CA GLN A 192 -16.54 -4.68 -1.12
C GLN A 192 -16.77 -5.61 0.05
N ASN A 193 -16.08 -5.37 1.18
CA ASN A 193 -16.12 -6.20 2.40
C ASN A 193 -15.91 -7.70 2.09
N VAL A 194 -14.87 -8.00 1.31
CA VAL A 194 -14.54 -9.37 0.90
C VAL A 194 -13.34 -9.92 1.65
N GLY A 195 -13.12 -11.23 1.60
CA GLY A 195 -12.12 -11.93 2.39
C GLY A 195 -10.67 -11.62 2.00
N SER A 196 -10.40 -11.38 0.72
CA SER A 196 -9.04 -11.16 0.21
C SER A 196 -9.05 -10.36 -1.09
N ILE A 197 -7.87 -9.94 -1.55
CA ILE A 197 -7.71 -9.33 -2.88
C ILE A 197 -8.15 -10.28 -4.00
N PHE A 198 -8.12 -11.60 -3.77
CA PHE A 198 -8.57 -12.62 -4.73
C PHE A 198 -10.08 -12.75 -4.82
N ASP A 199 -10.82 -12.11 -3.91
CA ASP A 199 -12.29 -12.10 -3.87
C ASP A 199 -12.88 -10.79 -4.41
N VAL A 200 -12.02 -9.79 -4.68
CA VAL A 200 -12.42 -8.54 -5.35
C VAL A 200 -12.99 -8.86 -6.74
N ASP A 201 -14.07 -8.21 -7.11
CA ASP A 201 -14.86 -8.48 -8.32
C ASP A 201 -14.03 -8.68 -9.61
N THR A 202 -13.05 -7.81 -9.83
CA THR A 202 -12.16 -7.85 -11.00
C THR A 202 -11.19 -9.04 -11.01
N ILE A 203 -10.81 -9.55 -9.82
CA ILE A 203 -9.87 -10.67 -9.67
C ILE A 203 -10.63 -11.98 -9.49
N LYS A 204 -11.78 -11.93 -8.82
CA LYS A 204 -12.65 -13.09 -8.60
C LYS A 204 -13.02 -13.81 -9.89
N ALA A 205 -13.33 -13.08 -10.95
CA ALA A 205 -13.68 -13.67 -12.23
C ALA A 205 -12.54 -14.54 -12.80
N LEU A 206 -11.29 -14.08 -12.67
CA LEU A 206 -10.10 -14.83 -13.07
C LEU A 206 -9.90 -16.06 -12.18
N ARG A 207 -10.07 -15.92 -10.87
CA ARG A 207 -10.00 -17.03 -9.90
C ARG A 207 -11.02 -18.12 -10.21
N ASP A 208 -12.27 -17.73 -10.42
CA ASP A 208 -13.35 -18.67 -10.71
C ASP A 208 -13.11 -19.41 -12.05
N HIS A 209 -12.50 -18.73 -13.03
CA HIS A 209 -12.10 -19.36 -14.29
C HIS A 209 -10.96 -20.37 -14.08
N VAL A 210 -9.95 -20.05 -13.27
CA VAL A 210 -8.87 -21.00 -12.92
C VAL A 210 -9.44 -22.24 -12.25
N CYS A 211 -10.35 -22.07 -11.28
CA CYS A 211 -11.03 -23.19 -10.63
C CYS A 211 -11.80 -24.08 -11.63
N SER A 212 -12.48 -23.47 -12.59
CA SER A 212 -13.20 -24.20 -13.66
C SER A 212 -12.26 -25.01 -14.52
N LEU A 213 -11.14 -24.43 -14.98
CA LEU A 213 -10.13 -25.13 -15.79
C LEU A 213 -9.46 -26.28 -15.02
N ALA A 214 -9.34 -26.15 -13.71
CA ALA A 214 -8.78 -27.17 -12.83
C ALA A 214 -9.77 -28.30 -12.46
N GLY A 215 -10.84 -28.48 -13.23
CA GLY A 215 -11.82 -29.55 -13.03
C GLY A 215 -12.96 -29.20 -12.09
N GLY A 216 -13.21 -27.91 -11.84
CA GLY A 216 -14.29 -27.43 -10.97
C GLY A 216 -13.93 -27.52 -9.49
N ILE A 217 -12.68 -27.18 -9.13
CA ILE A 217 -12.24 -27.10 -7.73
C ILE A 217 -13.15 -26.13 -6.97
N ALA A 218 -13.67 -26.58 -5.83
CA ALA A 218 -14.35 -25.72 -4.89
C ALA A 218 -13.31 -24.86 -4.16
N TYR A 219 -13.45 -23.54 -4.25
CA TYR A 219 -12.58 -22.57 -3.58
C TYR A 219 -13.25 -22.02 -2.32
N GLU A 220 -12.50 -21.99 -1.23
CA GLU A 220 -12.94 -21.39 0.04
C GLU A 220 -12.11 -20.14 0.35
N THR A 221 -12.79 -19.01 0.50
CA THR A 221 -12.19 -17.72 0.87
C THR A 221 -11.51 -17.82 2.24
N GLY A 222 -10.27 -17.31 2.33
CA GLY A 222 -9.49 -17.33 3.58
C GLY A 222 -8.93 -18.68 3.97
N SER A 223 -9.21 -19.72 3.20
CA SER A 223 -8.69 -21.08 3.42
C SER A 223 -7.17 -21.12 3.30
N THR A 224 -6.54 -21.93 4.15
CA THR A 224 -5.10 -22.26 4.10
C THR A 224 -4.83 -23.61 3.40
N TYR A 225 -5.83 -24.24 2.81
CA TYR A 225 -5.65 -25.47 2.05
C TYR A 225 -4.73 -25.26 0.83
N ASP A 226 -3.83 -26.18 0.59
CA ASP A 226 -2.82 -26.08 -0.48
C ASP A 226 -3.44 -25.83 -1.87
N THR A 227 -4.62 -26.39 -2.14
CA THR A 227 -5.35 -26.17 -3.40
C THR A 227 -5.79 -24.71 -3.54
N ASP A 228 -6.32 -24.08 -2.50
CA ASP A 228 -6.81 -22.71 -2.54
C ASP A 228 -5.65 -21.72 -2.59
N VAL A 229 -4.58 -22.01 -1.84
CA VAL A 229 -3.32 -21.26 -1.92
C VAL A 229 -2.75 -21.32 -3.35
N SER A 230 -2.72 -22.51 -3.96
CA SER A 230 -2.25 -22.70 -5.33
C SER A 230 -3.09 -21.94 -6.34
N VAL A 231 -4.42 -21.93 -6.20
CA VAL A 231 -5.32 -21.14 -7.06
C VAL A 231 -4.98 -19.65 -6.95
N ARG A 232 -4.80 -19.12 -5.74
CA ARG A 232 -4.42 -17.71 -5.54
C ARG A 232 -3.08 -17.37 -6.16
N ILE A 233 -2.07 -18.24 -6.02
CA ILE A 233 -0.76 -18.07 -6.64
C ILE A 233 -0.87 -18.06 -8.17
N ILE A 234 -1.63 -18.97 -8.77
CA ILE A 234 -1.86 -19.00 -10.22
C ILE A 234 -2.53 -17.71 -10.68
N VAL A 235 -3.56 -17.25 -9.97
CA VAL A 235 -4.29 -16.02 -10.29
C VAL A 235 -3.36 -14.80 -10.23
N ASP A 236 -2.57 -14.67 -9.17
CA ASP A 236 -1.59 -13.59 -9.03
C ASP A 236 -0.57 -13.61 -10.16
N HIS A 237 0.04 -14.75 -10.41
CA HIS A 237 1.13 -14.87 -11.37
C HIS A 237 0.65 -14.70 -12.81
N ILE A 238 -0.52 -15.22 -13.20
CA ILE A 238 -1.05 -15.01 -14.55
C ILE A 238 -1.40 -13.55 -14.79
N ARG A 239 -1.95 -12.86 -13.76
CA ARG A 239 -2.25 -11.43 -13.83
C ARG A 239 -0.97 -10.61 -13.95
N SER A 240 0.02 -10.83 -13.10
CA SER A 240 1.28 -10.09 -13.11
C SER A 240 2.09 -10.32 -14.39
N THR A 241 2.22 -11.55 -14.84
CA THR A 241 2.94 -11.86 -16.08
C THR A 241 2.25 -11.27 -17.30
N THR A 242 0.92 -11.30 -17.35
CA THR A 242 0.14 -10.69 -18.44
C THR A 242 0.38 -9.21 -18.54
N PHE A 243 0.35 -8.47 -17.43
CA PHE A 243 0.61 -7.03 -17.42
C PHE A 243 2.08 -6.71 -17.77
N MET A 244 3.04 -7.50 -17.27
CA MET A 244 4.44 -7.31 -17.62
C MET A 244 4.69 -7.48 -19.12
N ILE A 245 4.14 -8.55 -19.73
CA ILE A 245 4.28 -8.80 -21.18
C ILE A 245 3.57 -7.71 -21.98
N SER A 246 2.38 -7.29 -21.57
CA SER A 246 1.63 -6.20 -22.20
C SER A 246 2.40 -4.88 -22.20
N ASP A 247 3.22 -4.65 -21.17
CA ASP A 247 4.11 -3.47 -21.08
C ASP A 247 5.46 -3.68 -21.78
N GLY A 248 5.61 -4.75 -22.59
CA GLY A 248 6.78 -5.00 -23.41
C GLY A 248 7.96 -5.64 -22.67
N ILE A 249 7.74 -6.20 -21.48
CA ILE A 249 8.79 -6.93 -20.76
C ILE A 249 8.79 -8.38 -21.26
N MET A 250 9.94 -8.83 -21.75
CA MET A 250 10.14 -10.21 -22.19
C MET A 250 11.03 -10.97 -21.19
N PRO A 251 10.84 -12.28 -21.01
CA PRO A 251 11.71 -13.07 -20.16
C PRO A 251 13.18 -12.94 -20.55
N SER A 252 14.05 -12.73 -19.57
CA SER A 252 15.49 -12.61 -19.77
C SER A 252 16.26 -13.09 -18.53
N ASN A 253 17.61 -13.08 -18.62
CA ASN A 253 18.46 -13.53 -17.52
C ASN A 253 18.77 -12.42 -16.50
N GLU A 254 18.35 -11.18 -16.75
CA GLU A 254 18.65 -10.02 -15.92
C GLU A 254 17.52 -8.99 -15.90
N GLY A 255 17.59 -8.07 -14.92
CA GLY A 255 16.67 -6.96 -14.79
C GLY A 255 15.21 -7.39 -14.65
N ARG A 256 14.30 -6.60 -15.25
CA ARG A 256 12.84 -6.85 -15.17
C ARG A 256 12.42 -8.17 -15.85
N GLY A 257 13.13 -8.55 -16.92
CA GLY A 257 12.84 -9.81 -17.61
C GLY A 257 13.22 -11.05 -16.79
N TYR A 258 14.19 -10.94 -15.88
CA TYR A 258 14.50 -12.02 -14.92
C TYR A 258 13.36 -12.21 -13.92
N VAL A 259 12.77 -11.11 -13.42
CA VAL A 259 11.61 -11.18 -12.53
C VAL A 259 10.44 -11.90 -13.21
N LEU A 260 10.17 -11.56 -14.49
CA LEU A 260 9.12 -12.23 -15.28
C LEU A 260 9.42 -13.71 -15.50
N ARG A 261 10.69 -14.09 -15.71
CA ARG A 261 11.10 -15.48 -15.94
C ARG A 261 11.01 -16.32 -14.67
N ARG A 262 11.29 -15.78 -13.50
CA ARG A 262 11.27 -16.45 -12.20
C ARG A 262 9.84 -16.86 -11.78
#